data_d47ed1c9051438141a3fe8a5e8a1d8dd
#
_entry.id   d47ed1c9051438141a3fe8a5e8a1d8dd
#
_cell.length_a   1.000
_cell.length_b   1.000
_cell.length_c   1.000
_cell.angle_alpha   90.00
_cell.angle_beta   90.00
_cell.angle_gamma   90.00
#
_symmetry.space_group_name_H-M   'P 1'
#
loop_
_entity.id
_entity.type
_entity.pdbx_description
1 polymer ?
#
loop_
_entity_poly.entity_id
_entity_poly.type
_entity_poly.pdbx_seq_one_letter_code
_entity_poly.pdbx_strand_id
1 'polypeptide(L)'
;MLTDKLIINLKYKKILKQRRGNMLEIVKTEGKSLNDYIDIIGKEEIESIRKLALSLKGKKVVHINATSFGGGVAEILSALVPLMKDVGIEVEWQVIKASDDFFNVTKAIHNGLQGMDVPFTKEMKEVFLKNNQLNEKLFEGEYDFVVIHDPQPVAILNYRQEKKGKWIWRFHIDPTSAQEKIWKFIKQFIEKHDAAIFTLKEYVKDDLKLKNIAIIPPAIDPLSPKNMDLKQEEIKNIVTKYKVDPDRPIITQVSRFDPWKDPLGVIDMYRMVKREVKDVQLVLIASMANDDPEGWEYYEKTARHAGEDYDIHLLSNLNGVGNLEVNAFQRASDVIIQKSLREGFGLVITEALWKGKPVVAANVGGIPLQVDNRRTGFLVGDISECAERVIHLLKDSEIAHKMGTSGKEYVRKNFLITRLLKDYLNLFNSL
;
A
#
# COMPACT_ATOMS: atom_id res chain seq x y z
N MET A 1 19.38 -47.43 15.51
CA MET A 1 19.59 -46.60 14.28
C MET A 1 18.38 -45.82 13.81
N LEU A 2 17.15 -46.34 13.85
CA LEU A 2 15.94 -45.54 13.54
C LEU A 2 15.48 -44.61 14.66
N THR A 3 15.68 -44.99 15.92
CA THR A 3 15.35 -44.23 17.13
C THR A 3 16.26 -42.99 17.32
N ASP A 4 17.53 -43.09 16.96
CA ASP A 4 18.48 -41.96 17.15
C ASP A 4 18.22 -40.84 16.14
N LYS A 5 17.85 -41.16 14.88
CA LYS A 5 17.45 -40.16 13.88
C LYS A 5 16.14 -39.45 14.24
N LEU A 6 15.21 -40.14 14.91
CA LEU A 6 13.95 -39.56 15.34
C LEU A 6 14.14 -38.59 16.53
N ILE A 7 15.03 -38.96 17.48
CA ILE A 7 15.36 -38.13 18.64
C ILE A 7 16.16 -36.89 18.25
N ILE A 8 17.07 -37.03 17.28
CA ILE A 8 17.82 -35.88 16.71
C ILE A 8 16.86 -34.94 15.99
N ASN A 9 15.92 -35.46 15.20
CA ASN A 9 14.94 -34.66 14.48
C ASN A 9 13.95 -33.93 15.42
N LEU A 10 13.56 -34.56 16.52
CA LEU A 10 12.71 -33.96 17.55
C LEU A 10 13.46 -32.89 18.37
N LYS A 11 14.72 -33.13 18.74
CA LYS A 11 15.57 -32.12 19.37
C LYS A 11 15.82 -30.95 18.44
N TYR A 12 16.08 -31.19 17.14
CA TYR A 12 16.29 -30.15 16.16
C TYR A 12 15.02 -29.30 15.92
N LYS A 13 13.83 -29.96 15.86
CA LYS A 13 12.54 -29.25 15.80
C LYS A 13 12.24 -28.44 17.06
N LYS A 14 12.64 -28.93 18.25
CA LYS A 14 12.45 -28.22 19.52
C LYS A 14 13.41 -27.01 19.62
N ILE A 15 14.67 -27.16 19.18
CA ILE A 15 15.66 -26.08 19.08
C ILE A 15 15.21 -25.03 18.05
N LEU A 16 14.70 -25.45 16.89
CA LEU A 16 14.14 -24.55 15.88
C LEU A 16 12.89 -23.82 16.38
N LYS A 17 12.04 -24.49 17.16
CA LYS A 17 10.86 -23.87 17.76
C LYS A 17 11.22 -22.87 18.87
N GLN A 18 12.26 -23.15 19.68
CA GLN A 18 12.82 -22.21 20.67
C GLN A 18 13.55 -21.04 20.00
N ARG A 19 14.34 -21.29 18.92
CA ARG A 19 14.98 -20.21 18.14
C ARG A 19 13.94 -19.31 17.45
N ARG A 20 12.85 -19.88 16.87
CA ARG A 20 11.77 -19.08 16.28
C ARG A 20 11.08 -18.12 17.27
N GLY A 21 11.09 -18.44 18.56
CA GLY A 21 10.62 -17.53 19.62
C GLY A 21 11.52 -16.31 19.84
N ASN A 22 12.80 -16.40 19.47
CA ASN A 22 13.85 -15.42 19.77
C ASN A 22 14.34 -14.63 18.53
N MET A 23 13.66 -14.73 17.39
CA MET A 23 13.98 -13.99 16.15
C MET A 23 12.76 -13.25 15.65
N LEU A 24 12.96 -12.27 14.76
CA LEU A 24 11.89 -11.66 13.99
C LEU A 24 11.20 -12.73 13.11
N GLU A 25 9.92 -12.55 12.87
CA GLU A 25 9.16 -13.46 12.02
C GLU A 25 9.55 -13.26 10.54
N ILE A 26 9.98 -14.36 9.89
CA ILE A 26 10.26 -14.35 8.45
C ILE A 26 8.98 -14.72 7.70
N VAL A 27 8.51 -13.80 6.86
CA VAL A 27 7.33 -14.00 6.03
C VAL A 27 7.68 -14.88 4.83
N LYS A 28 6.91 -15.95 4.65
CA LYS A 28 7.01 -16.79 3.46
C LYS A 28 6.26 -16.13 2.31
N THR A 29 6.92 -15.95 1.20
CA THR A 29 6.32 -15.43 -0.04
C THR A 29 6.17 -16.56 -1.05
N GLU A 30 5.12 -16.51 -1.87
CA GLU A 30 4.98 -17.37 -3.04
C GLU A 30 6.02 -17.03 -4.10
N GLY A 31 6.47 -18.01 -4.87
CA GLY A 31 7.43 -17.77 -5.95
C GLY A 31 6.78 -16.99 -7.09
N LYS A 32 7.52 -16.05 -7.66
CA LYS A 32 7.16 -15.29 -8.88
C LYS A 32 8.38 -15.22 -9.78
N SER A 33 8.17 -15.27 -11.09
CA SER A 33 9.23 -15.06 -12.06
C SER A 33 9.06 -13.72 -12.77
N LEU A 34 10.15 -13.03 -13.00
CA LEU A 34 10.16 -11.84 -13.83
C LEU A 34 9.67 -12.14 -15.27
N ASN A 35 9.85 -13.38 -15.72
CA ASN A 35 9.37 -13.81 -17.03
C ASN A 35 7.83 -13.82 -17.14
N ASP A 36 7.10 -13.93 -16.03
CA ASP A 36 5.63 -13.88 -16.04
C ASP A 36 5.11 -12.53 -16.52
N TYR A 37 5.96 -11.49 -16.54
CA TYR A 37 5.62 -10.13 -16.94
C TYR A 37 6.00 -9.81 -18.40
N ILE A 38 6.53 -10.75 -19.18
CA ILE A 38 7.00 -10.50 -20.55
C ILE A 38 5.91 -9.88 -21.44
N ASP A 39 4.69 -10.41 -21.38
CA ASP A 39 3.57 -9.93 -22.19
C ASP A 39 3.08 -8.54 -21.77
N ILE A 40 3.47 -8.07 -20.57
CA ILE A 40 3.06 -6.79 -20.00
C ILE A 40 4.07 -5.69 -20.30
N ILE A 41 5.37 -5.96 -20.09
CA ILE A 41 6.42 -4.94 -20.19
C ILE A 41 7.41 -5.15 -21.32
N GLY A 42 7.33 -6.30 -22.02
CA GLY A 42 8.22 -6.66 -23.12
C GLY A 42 9.53 -7.30 -22.67
N LYS A 43 10.12 -8.09 -23.59
CA LYS A 43 11.35 -8.83 -23.35
C LYS A 43 12.56 -7.93 -23.08
N GLU A 44 12.67 -6.83 -23.79
CA GLU A 44 13.79 -5.88 -23.65
C GLU A 44 13.86 -5.29 -22.22
N GLU A 45 12.70 -4.94 -21.63
CA GLU A 45 12.68 -4.42 -20.27
C GLU A 45 13.04 -5.51 -19.25
N ILE A 46 12.59 -6.75 -19.45
CA ILE A 46 13.00 -7.92 -18.63
C ILE A 46 14.53 -8.07 -18.65
N GLU A 47 15.15 -8.04 -19.84
CA GLU A 47 16.60 -8.18 -20.01
C GLU A 47 17.35 -7.00 -19.36
N SER A 48 16.82 -5.77 -19.47
CA SER A 48 17.34 -4.58 -18.79
C SER A 48 17.37 -4.75 -17.27
N ILE A 49 16.29 -5.25 -16.68
CA ILE A 49 16.20 -5.49 -15.23
C ILE A 49 17.19 -6.58 -14.80
N ARG A 50 17.26 -7.71 -15.54
CA ARG A 50 18.22 -8.79 -15.25
C ARG A 50 19.66 -8.30 -15.32
N LYS A 51 19.99 -7.45 -16.29
CA LYS A 51 21.34 -6.86 -16.43
C LYS A 51 21.69 -5.98 -15.22
N LEU A 52 20.77 -5.16 -14.74
CA LEU A 52 20.98 -4.35 -13.53
C LEU A 52 21.19 -5.20 -12.27
N ALA A 53 20.59 -6.37 -12.19
CA ALA A 53 20.71 -7.27 -11.06
C ALA A 53 22.03 -8.03 -11.00
N LEU A 54 22.80 -8.11 -12.08
CA LEU A 54 24.05 -8.92 -12.15
C LEU A 54 25.07 -8.54 -11.07
N SER A 55 25.24 -7.24 -10.80
CA SER A 55 26.15 -6.72 -9.76
C SER A 55 25.68 -7.01 -8.32
N LEU A 56 24.39 -7.32 -8.15
CA LEU A 56 23.75 -7.59 -6.87
C LEU A 56 23.49 -9.07 -6.61
N LYS A 57 23.92 -9.96 -7.53
CA LYS A 57 23.72 -11.40 -7.39
C LYS A 57 24.41 -11.95 -6.14
N GLY A 58 23.65 -12.66 -5.32
CA GLY A 58 24.12 -13.21 -4.04
C GLY A 58 24.21 -12.18 -2.90
N LYS A 59 23.89 -10.90 -3.13
CA LYS A 59 23.78 -9.90 -2.08
C LYS A 59 22.60 -10.22 -1.18
N LYS A 60 22.80 -10.02 0.12
CA LYS A 60 21.79 -10.27 1.16
C LYS A 60 21.00 -9.02 1.45
N VAL A 61 19.70 -9.09 1.27
CA VAL A 61 18.76 -7.98 1.53
C VAL A 61 17.72 -8.41 2.54
N VAL A 62 17.34 -7.51 3.43
CA VAL A 62 16.18 -7.71 4.30
C VAL A 62 15.25 -6.50 4.24
N HIS A 63 13.95 -6.77 4.11
CA HIS A 63 12.89 -5.79 4.31
C HIS A 63 12.25 -6.02 5.67
N ILE A 64 12.15 -4.96 6.49
CA ILE A 64 11.56 -5.02 7.84
C ILE A 64 10.38 -4.05 7.90
N ASN A 65 9.18 -4.56 8.23
CA ASN A 65 7.99 -3.74 8.43
C ASN A 65 7.17 -4.21 9.65
N ALA A 66 6.01 -3.57 9.88
CA ALA A 66 5.20 -3.81 11.07
C ALA A 66 4.23 -5.00 10.96
N THR A 67 3.83 -5.41 9.75
CA THR A 67 2.83 -6.47 9.54
C THR A 67 3.03 -7.20 8.21
N SER A 68 2.70 -8.50 8.19
CA SER A 68 2.77 -9.34 6.99
C SER A 68 1.48 -9.31 6.14
N PHE A 69 0.43 -8.66 6.61
CA PHE A 69 -0.87 -8.62 5.95
C PHE A 69 -1.55 -7.27 6.16
N GLY A 70 -2.49 -6.96 5.27
CA GLY A 70 -3.23 -5.70 5.31
C GLY A 70 -2.39 -4.48 4.91
N GLY A 71 -2.91 -3.65 4.06
CA GLY A 71 -2.28 -2.42 3.60
C GLY A 71 -1.24 -2.58 2.48
N GLY A 72 -0.94 -1.44 1.84
CA GLY A 72 -0.15 -1.39 0.62
C GLY A 72 1.29 -1.87 0.75
N VAL A 73 1.93 -1.72 1.91
CA VAL A 73 3.33 -2.16 2.12
C VAL A 73 3.44 -3.68 2.04
N ALA A 74 2.53 -4.41 2.71
CA ALA A 74 2.49 -5.87 2.65
C ALA A 74 2.19 -6.37 1.23
N GLU A 75 1.27 -5.72 0.51
CA GLU A 75 0.95 -6.03 -0.89
C GLU A 75 2.18 -5.85 -1.80
N ILE A 76 2.92 -4.76 -1.65
CA ILE A 76 4.15 -4.49 -2.40
C ILE A 76 5.22 -5.56 -2.09
N LEU A 77 5.48 -5.84 -0.82
CA LEU A 77 6.53 -6.79 -0.42
C LEU A 77 6.21 -8.23 -0.84
N SER A 78 4.93 -8.62 -0.85
CA SER A 78 4.50 -9.94 -1.31
C SER A 78 4.85 -10.22 -2.78
N ALA A 79 5.03 -9.18 -3.59
CA ALA A 79 5.44 -9.28 -4.99
C ALA A 79 6.92 -8.91 -5.22
N LEU A 80 7.41 -7.88 -4.56
CA LEU A 80 8.78 -7.38 -4.74
C LEU A 80 9.83 -8.39 -4.25
N VAL A 81 9.61 -9.00 -3.08
CA VAL A 81 10.55 -9.95 -2.48
C VAL A 81 10.76 -11.20 -3.36
N PRO A 82 9.71 -11.87 -3.87
CA PRO A 82 9.91 -12.97 -4.82
C PRO A 82 10.64 -12.56 -6.10
N LEU A 83 10.34 -11.38 -6.66
CA LEU A 83 11.01 -10.89 -7.86
C LEU A 83 12.50 -10.57 -7.62
N MET A 84 12.86 -10.04 -6.44
CA MET A 84 14.26 -9.89 -6.06
C MET A 84 14.97 -11.24 -5.99
N LYS A 85 14.32 -12.30 -5.49
CA LYS A 85 14.85 -13.66 -5.47
C LYS A 85 15.05 -14.20 -6.89
N ASP A 86 14.08 -14.00 -7.79
CA ASP A 86 14.14 -14.47 -9.18
C ASP A 86 15.33 -13.87 -9.95
N VAL A 87 15.72 -12.63 -9.63
CA VAL A 87 16.91 -12.01 -10.25
C VAL A 87 18.23 -12.31 -9.52
N GLY A 88 18.21 -13.21 -8.53
CA GLY A 88 19.40 -13.74 -7.86
C GLY A 88 19.86 -13.02 -6.60
N ILE A 89 19.02 -12.20 -5.98
CA ILE A 89 19.27 -11.56 -4.68
C ILE A 89 18.80 -12.49 -3.55
N GLU A 90 19.61 -12.66 -2.51
CA GLU A 90 19.23 -13.36 -1.29
C GLU A 90 18.41 -12.42 -0.41
N VAL A 91 17.07 -12.45 -0.53
CA VAL A 91 16.20 -11.49 0.16
C VAL A 91 15.26 -12.17 1.14
N GLU A 92 15.07 -11.52 2.29
CA GLU A 92 14.11 -11.88 3.32
C GLU A 92 13.13 -10.73 3.58
N TRP A 93 11.93 -11.08 4.01
CA TRP A 93 10.95 -10.17 4.56
C TRP A 93 10.68 -10.55 6.00
N GLN A 94 11.00 -9.64 6.92
CA GLN A 94 10.83 -9.83 8.35
C GLN A 94 9.82 -8.84 8.93
N VAL A 95 9.08 -9.30 9.95
CA VAL A 95 8.07 -8.50 10.65
C VAL A 95 8.50 -8.33 12.11
N ILE A 96 8.35 -7.09 12.62
CA ILE A 96 8.63 -6.79 14.02
C ILE A 96 7.65 -7.47 14.96
N LYS A 97 8.09 -7.73 16.19
CA LYS A 97 7.21 -8.13 17.30
C LYS A 97 6.78 -6.89 18.08
N ALA A 98 5.51 -6.78 18.33
CA ALA A 98 4.96 -5.63 19.04
C ALA A 98 3.73 -6.01 19.87
N SER A 99 3.48 -5.24 20.93
CA SER A 99 2.26 -5.29 21.72
C SER A 99 1.23 -4.30 21.16
N ASP A 100 -0.02 -4.45 21.59
CA ASP A 100 -1.11 -3.52 21.25
C ASP A 100 -0.78 -2.09 21.68
N ASP A 101 -0.15 -1.91 22.86
CA ASP A 101 0.31 -0.59 23.33
C ASP A 101 1.28 0.08 22.36
N PHE A 102 2.21 -0.70 21.78
CA PHE A 102 3.11 -0.17 20.77
C PHE A 102 2.38 0.22 19.50
N PHE A 103 1.43 -0.59 19.04
CA PHE A 103 0.64 -0.26 17.84
C PHE A 103 -0.24 0.96 18.07
N ASN A 104 -0.81 1.16 19.26
CA ASN A 104 -1.55 2.37 19.62
C ASN A 104 -0.64 3.62 19.57
N VAL A 105 0.57 3.51 20.12
CA VAL A 105 1.57 4.60 20.05
C VAL A 105 1.98 4.90 18.62
N THR A 106 2.25 3.86 17.82
CA THR A 106 2.68 4.07 16.43
C THR A 106 1.54 4.54 15.51
N LYS A 107 0.27 4.21 15.82
CA LYS A 107 -0.90 4.80 15.16
C LYS A 107 -0.99 6.30 15.45
N ALA A 108 -0.76 6.72 16.70
CA ALA A 108 -0.71 8.15 17.05
C ALA A 108 0.47 8.85 16.32
N ILE A 109 1.66 8.22 16.26
CA ILE A 109 2.80 8.75 15.49
C ILE A 109 2.42 8.89 14.01
N HIS A 110 1.81 7.86 13.41
CA HIS A 110 1.36 7.88 12.02
C HIS A 110 0.38 9.04 11.76
N ASN A 111 -0.65 9.17 12.58
CA ASN A 111 -1.65 10.22 12.47
C ASN A 111 -1.03 11.61 12.64
N GLY A 112 -0.12 11.77 13.61
CA GLY A 112 0.60 13.03 13.82
C GLY A 112 1.59 13.37 12.71
N LEU A 113 2.21 12.38 12.07
CA LEU A 113 3.02 12.59 10.86
C LEU A 113 2.17 13.03 9.67
N GLN A 114 0.90 12.65 9.62
CA GLN A 114 -0.07 13.14 8.64
C GLN A 114 -0.74 14.46 9.02
N GLY A 115 -0.38 15.06 10.18
CA GLY A 115 -0.82 16.38 10.61
C GLY A 115 -2.05 16.40 11.52
N MET A 116 -2.49 15.24 12.03
CA MET A 116 -3.50 15.21 13.08
C MET A 116 -2.88 15.70 14.38
N ASP A 117 -3.62 16.52 15.14
CA ASP A 117 -3.18 16.90 16.49
C ASP A 117 -3.42 15.74 17.44
N VAL A 118 -2.34 15.10 17.84
CA VAL A 118 -2.36 13.94 18.75
C VAL A 118 -1.45 14.18 19.94
N PRO A 119 -1.78 13.62 21.13
CA PRO A 119 -0.86 13.62 22.25
C PRO A 119 0.40 12.85 21.89
N PHE A 120 1.54 13.34 22.37
CA PHE A 120 2.82 12.64 22.22
C PHE A 120 3.64 12.81 23.50
N THR A 121 3.40 11.91 24.46
CA THR A 121 3.90 11.98 25.82
C THR A 121 5.27 11.30 25.97
N LYS A 122 5.87 11.44 27.15
CA LYS A 122 7.12 10.77 27.50
C LYS A 122 6.94 9.24 27.53
N GLU A 123 5.83 8.77 28.06
CA GLU A 123 5.48 7.35 28.17
C GLU A 123 5.33 6.73 26.78
N MET A 124 4.69 7.42 25.85
CA MET A 124 4.59 6.95 24.45
C MET A 124 5.97 6.80 23.81
N LYS A 125 6.88 7.76 24.04
CA LYS A 125 8.28 7.64 23.56
C LYS A 125 8.98 6.45 24.16
N GLU A 126 8.81 6.19 25.46
CA GLU A 126 9.41 5.05 26.14
C GLU A 126 8.89 3.71 25.59
N VAL A 127 7.58 3.57 25.36
CA VAL A 127 6.98 2.39 24.73
C VAL A 127 7.58 2.17 23.34
N PHE A 128 7.65 3.21 22.52
CA PHE A 128 8.25 3.17 21.17
C PHE A 128 9.71 2.71 21.20
N LEU A 129 10.51 3.31 22.08
CA LEU A 129 11.94 3.01 22.19
C LEU A 129 12.21 1.60 22.73
N LYS A 130 11.49 1.17 23.77
CA LYS A 130 11.62 -0.18 24.35
C LYS A 130 11.30 -1.27 23.33
N ASN A 131 10.25 -1.06 22.52
CA ASN A 131 9.87 -2.03 21.49
C ASN A 131 10.92 -2.10 20.36
N ASN A 132 11.46 -0.97 19.92
CA ASN A 132 12.53 -0.95 18.92
C ASN A 132 13.82 -1.61 19.46
N GLN A 133 14.15 -1.41 20.74
CA GLN A 133 15.28 -2.09 21.39
C GLN A 133 15.06 -3.61 21.49
N LEU A 134 13.82 -4.04 21.77
CA LEU A 134 13.48 -5.46 21.75
C LEU A 134 13.67 -6.06 20.35
N ASN A 135 13.16 -5.39 19.32
CA ASN A 135 13.26 -5.88 17.95
C ASN A 135 14.69 -5.88 17.41
N GLU A 136 15.56 -4.96 17.88
CA GLU A 136 16.98 -5.02 17.57
C GLU A 136 17.61 -6.31 18.10
N LYS A 137 17.32 -6.71 19.33
CA LYS A 137 17.81 -7.97 19.92
C LYS A 137 17.30 -9.23 19.21
N LEU A 138 16.14 -9.13 18.57
CA LEU A 138 15.53 -10.21 17.80
C LEU A 138 15.98 -10.22 16.34
N PHE A 139 16.59 -9.13 15.87
CA PHE A 139 17.08 -9.00 14.50
C PHE A 139 18.45 -9.66 14.38
N GLU A 140 18.45 -10.88 13.88
CA GLU A 140 19.65 -11.68 13.61
C GLU A 140 20.03 -11.62 12.12
N GLY A 141 21.30 -11.85 11.85
CA GLY A 141 21.85 -11.91 10.50
C GLY A 141 22.67 -10.68 10.11
N GLU A 142 23.43 -10.85 9.04
CA GLU A 142 24.22 -9.81 8.40
C GLU A 142 23.72 -9.67 6.96
N TYR A 143 23.42 -8.43 6.57
CA TYR A 143 22.85 -8.10 5.27
C TYR A 143 23.68 -7.00 4.61
N ASP A 144 23.80 -7.07 3.27
CA ASP A 144 24.38 -5.98 2.48
C ASP A 144 23.47 -4.75 2.49
N PHE A 145 22.14 -5.00 2.46
CA PHE A 145 21.12 -3.94 2.52
C PHE A 145 20.01 -4.28 3.51
N VAL A 146 19.69 -3.34 4.39
CA VAL A 146 18.57 -3.41 5.34
C VAL A 146 17.57 -2.30 4.99
N VAL A 147 16.36 -2.66 4.57
CA VAL A 147 15.30 -1.71 4.22
C VAL A 147 14.26 -1.70 5.33
N ILE A 148 14.18 -0.60 6.05
CA ILE A 148 13.24 -0.35 7.14
C ILE A 148 12.04 0.41 6.59
N HIS A 149 10.83 -0.14 6.76
CA HIS A 149 9.59 0.47 6.25
C HIS A 149 8.83 1.20 7.36
N ASP A 150 8.51 2.45 7.10
CA ASP A 150 7.70 3.32 7.94
C ASP A 150 8.29 3.65 9.33
N PRO A 151 7.58 4.42 10.18
CA PRO A 151 8.13 4.87 11.45
C PRO A 151 8.23 3.76 12.50
N GLN A 152 7.45 2.66 12.41
CA GLN A 152 7.37 1.67 13.47
C GLN A 152 8.75 1.07 13.81
N PRO A 153 9.54 0.54 12.85
CA PRO A 153 10.85 -0.06 13.11
C PRO A 153 12.01 0.92 12.96
N VAL A 154 11.79 2.21 12.72
CA VAL A 154 12.84 3.16 12.34
C VAL A 154 13.98 3.29 13.35
N ALA A 155 13.71 3.07 14.64
CA ALA A 155 14.71 3.21 15.68
C ALA A 155 15.51 1.92 15.96
N ILE A 156 15.27 0.81 15.25
CA ILE A 156 16.05 -0.44 15.43
C ILE A 156 17.55 -0.17 15.28
N LEU A 157 17.94 0.55 14.23
CA LEU A 157 19.34 0.90 13.97
C LEU A 157 19.99 1.66 15.14
N ASN A 158 19.21 2.41 15.93
CA ASN A 158 19.73 3.19 17.06
C ASN A 158 20.39 2.34 18.16
N TYR A 159 20.01 1.06 18.25
CA TYR A 159 20.46 0.15 19.29
C TYR A 159 21.53 -0.84 18.81
N ARG A 160 21.84 -0.87 17.51
CA ARG A 160 22.90 -1.72 16.96
C ARG A 160 24.27 -1.25 17.44
N GLN A 161 25.06 -2.17 17.99
CA GLN A 161 26.43 -1.89 18.41
C GLN A 161 27.34 -1.64 17.20
N GLU A 162 27.16 -2.41 16.14
CA GLU A 162 27.91 -2.30 14.90
C GLU A 162 26.94 -2.23 13.70
N LYS A 163 27.07 -1.17 12.91
CA LYS A 163 26.30 -0.99 11.68
C LYS A 163 26.99 -1.73 10.55
N LYS A 164 26.46 -2.89 10.16
CA LYS A 164 26.90 -3.64 8.98
C LYS A 164 25.93 -3.40 7.82
N GLY A 165 26.48 -3.36 6.59
CA GLY A 165 25.73 -3.09 5.37
C GLY A 165 25.15 -1.68 5.28
N LYS A 166 24.30 -1.46 4.31
CA LYS A 166 23.63 -0.19 4.03
C LYS A 166 22.21 -0.22 4.58
N TRP A 167 21.88 0.73 5.42
CA TRP A 167 20.57 0.87 6.02
C TRP A 167 19.77 1.94 5.29
N ILE A 168 18.58 1.57 4.82
CA ILE A 168 17.71 2.39 4.00
C ILE A 168 16.37 2.51 4.70
N TRP A 169 15.90 3.73 4.92
CA TRP A 169 14.57 3.95 5.44
C TRP A 169 13.58 4.24 4.30
N ARG A 170 12.48 3.50 4.24
CA ARG A 170 11.42 3.69 3.24
C ARG A 170 10.18 4.29 3.92
N PHE A 171 9.77 5.46 3.47
CA PHE A 171 8.61 6.17 4.00
C PHE A 171 7.43 6.11 3.03
N HIS A 172 6.25 5.69 3.54
CA HIS A 172 5.05 5.51 2.74
C HIS A 172 3.94 6.53 3.06
N ILE A 173 4.16 7.42 4.03
CA ILE A 173 3.18 8.36 4.57
C ILE A 173 3.43 9.76 3.98
N ASP A 174 2.40 10.62 3.93
CA ASP A 174 2.52 12.04 3.61
C ASP A 174 2.91 12.86 4.87
N PRO A 175 4.14 13.38 5.00
CA PRO A 175 4.58 14.17 6.15
C PRO A 175 4.48 15.67 5.95
N THR A 176 3.86 16.16 4.89
CA THR A 176 3.86 17.59 4.55
C THR A 176 3.35 18.47 5.68
N SER A 177 2.35 17.98 6.43
CA SER A 177 1.75 18.68 7.59
C SER A 177 2.11 18.04 8.93
N ALA A 178 3.22 17.30 9.00
CA ALA A 178 3.59 16.56 10.21
C ALA A 178 3.68 17.48 11.45
N GLN A 179 3.16 17.00 12.58
CA GLN A 179 3.39 17.66 13.88
C GLN A 179 4.89 17.75 14.17
N GLU A 180 5.38 18.94 14.44
CA GLU A 180 6.81 19.22 14.63
C GLU A 180 7.47 18.35 15.71
N LYS A 181 6.77 18.16 16.84
CA LYS A 181 7.27 17.35 17.97
C LYS A 181 7.48 15.88 17.60
N ILE A 182 6.58 15.32 16.75
CA ILE A 182 6.66 13.94 16.28
C ILE A 182 7.71 13.81 15.20
N TRP A 183 7.71 14.75 14.23
CA TRP A 183 8.73 14.76 13.18
C TRP A 183 10.14 14.84 13.77
N LYS A 184 10.42 15.78 14.68
CA LYS A 184 11.72 15.91 15.35
C LYS A 184 12.14 14.60 16.08
N PHE A 185 11.17 13.93 16.70
CA PHE A 185 11.45 12.66 17.38
C PHE A 185 11.81 11.53 16.39
N ILE A 186 11.12 11.40 15.28
CA ILE A 186 11.38 10.34 14.28
C ILE A 186 12.63 10.67 13.44
N LYS A 187 12.81 11.91 13.06
CA LYS A 187 13.93 12.39 12.23
C LYS A 187 15.30 11.97 12.76
N GLN A 188 15.53 12.05 14.07
CA GLN A 188 16.82 11.67 14.68
C GLN A 188 17.21 10.22 14.41
N PHE A 189 16.26 9.33 14.17
CA PHE A 189 16.52 7.94 13.81
C PHE A 189 16.71 7.77 12.31
N ILE A 190 15.96 8.51 11.50
CA ILE A 190 16.08 8.51 10.03
C ILE A 190 17.50 8.94 9.63
N GLU A 191 18.04 10.00 10.24
CA GLU A 191 19.36 10.55 9.93
C GLU A 191 20.54 9.60 10.23
N LYS A 192 20.29 8.47 10.89
CA LYS A 192 21.29 7.40 11.11
C LYS A 192 21.40 6.40 9.95
N HIS A 193 20.42 6.41 9.04
CA HIS A 193 20.42 5.55 7.87
C HIS A 193 21.40 6.07 6.80
N ASP A 194 21.75 5.23 5.82
CA ASP A 194 22.63 5.61 4.69
C ASP A 194 21.83 6.28 3.58
N ALA A 195 20.54 5.92 3.47
CA ALA A 195 19.63 6.48 2.49
C ALA A 195 18.19 6.52 3.01
N ALA A 196 17.37 7.36 2.40
CA ALA A 196 15.91 7.31 2.56
C ALA A 196 15.22 7.29 1.20
N ILE A 197 14.07 6.61 1.17
CA ILE A 197 13.19 6.55 0.01
C ILE A 197 11.88 7.23 0.37
N PHE A 198 11.49 8.21 -0.44
CA PHE A 198 10.19 8.89 -0.35
C PHE A 198 9.36 8.64 -1.61
N THR A 199 8.05 8.79 -1.49
CA THR A 199 7.13 8.67 -2.62
C THR A 199 7.20 9.87 -3.56
N LEU A 200 7.33 11.07 -3.01
CA LEU A 200 7.37 12.37 -3.70
C LEU A 200 8.51 13.23 -3.15
N LYS A 201 8.98 14.15 -3.97
CA LYS A 201 9.99 15.13 -3.55
C LYS A 201 9.44 16.05 -2.45
N GLU A 202 8.17 16.41 -2.53
CA GLU A 202 7.46 17.26 -1.59
C GLU A 202 7.33 16.63 -0.20
N TYR A 203 7.52 15.31 -0.08
CA TYR A 203 7.53 14.60 1.20
C TYR A 203 8.87 14.69 1.92
N VAL A 204 9.92 15.12 1.23
CA VAL A 204 11.24 15.34 1.81
C VAL A 204 11.21 16.66 2.58
N LYS A 205 11.34 16.62 3.89
CA LYS A 205 11.38 17.83 4.73
C LYS A 205 12.74 18.51 4.60
N ASP A 206 12.75 19.84 4.46
CA ASP A 206 13.96 20.64 4.26
C ASP A 206 15.00 20.50 5.38
N ASP A 207 14.54 20.16 6.59
CA ASP A 207 15.39 20.00 7.76
C ASP A 207 16.01 18.60 7.91
N LEU A 208 15.71 17.65 6.99
CA LEU A 208 16.25 16.30 7.00
C LEU A 208 17.70 16.29 6.49
N LYS A 209 18.63 15.91 7.37
CA LYS A 209 20.07 15.85 7.05
C LYS A 209 20.45 14.41 6.66
N LEU A 210 20.17 14.04 5.42
CA LEU A 210 20.55 12.74 4.86
C LEU A 210 21.15 12.93 3.46
N LYS A 211 22.29 12.25 3.22
CA LYS A 211 23.05 12.43 1.97
C LYS A 211 22.34 11.82 0.76
N ASN A 212 21.80 10.62 0.94
CA ASN A 212 21.21 9.87 -0.16
C ASN A 212 19.69 9.82 0.01
N ILE A 213 18.96 10.52 -0.85
CA ILE A 213 17.50 10.54 -0.88
C ILE A 213 17.07 10.08 -2.27
N ALA A 214 16.25 9.02 -2.31
CA ALA A 214 15.65 8.51 -3.52
C ALA A 214 14.15 8.80 -3.55
N ILE A 215 13.63 9.17 -4.71
CA ILE A 215 12.20 9.33 -4.95
C ILE A 215 11.73 8.13 -5.76
N ILE A 216 11.03 7.22 -5.08
CA ILE A 216 10.57 5.97 -5.67
C ILE A 216 9.08 5.81 -5.34
N PRO A 217 8.16 6.09 -6.28
CA PRO A 217 6.74 5.88 -6.05
C PRO A 217 6.40 4.40 -5.81
N PRO A 218 5.36 4.09 -5.02
CA PRO A 218 4.81 2.74 -4.92
C PRO A 218 4.37 2.17 -6.26
N ALA A 219 4.05 0.88 -6.29
CA ALA A 219 3.66 0.17 -7.48
C ALA A 219 2.67 -0.94 -7.15
N ILE A 220 1.93 -1.40 -8.15
CA ILE A 220 1.04 -2.56 -8.08
C ILE A 220 1.64 -3.77 -8.79
N ASP A 221 1.25 -4.95 -8.35
CA ASP A 221 1.49 -6.18 -9.10
C ASP A 221 0.29 -6.47 -10.02
N PRO A 222 0.47 -6.38 -11.36
CA PRO A 222 -0.61 -6.62 -12.32
C PRO A 222 -1.10 -8.08 -12.34
N LEU A 223 -0.30 -9.02 -11.82
CA LEU A 223 -0.61 -10.45 -11.76
C LEU A 223 -1.19 -10.89 -10.41
N SER A 224 -1.35 -9.98 -9.47
CA SER A 224 -1.99 -10.30 -8.18
C SER A 224 -3.49 -10.58 -8.36
N PRO A 225 -4.12 -11.35 -7.45
CA PRO A 225 -5.56 -11.57 -7.49
C PRO A 225 -6.38 -10.28 -7.55
N LYS A 226 -5.86 -9.20 -6.99
CA LYS A 226 -6.48 -7.87 -6.99
C LYS A 226 -6.42 -7.17 -8.36
N ASN A 227 -5.49 -7.55 -9.26
CA ASN A 227 -5.22 -6.80 -10.49
C ASN A 227 -5.23 -7.64 -11.77
N MET A 228 -5.12 -8.98 -11.65
CA MET A 228 -5.14 -9.89 -12.80
C MET A 228 -6.42 -9.73 -13.63
N ASP A 229 -6.36 -10.11 -14.90
CA ASP A 229 -7.53 -10.06 -15.77
C ASP A 229 -8.58 -11.10 -15.33
N LEU A 230 -9.86 -10.71 -15.41
CA LEU A 230 -11.02 -11.54 -15.11
C LEU A 230 -11.93 -11.61 -16.34
N LYS A 231 -12.62 -12.75 -16.52
CA LYS A 231 -13.63 -12.88 -17.56
C LYS A 231 -14.89 -12.08 -17.20
N GLN A 232 -15.59 -11.56 -18.19
CA GLN A 232 -16.81 -10.76 -17.97
C GLN A 232 -17.90 -11.51 -17.18
N GLU A 233 -18.06 -12.80 -17.46
CA GLU A 233 -18.99 -13.66 -16.71
C GLU A 233 -18.62 -13.78 -15.23
N GLU A 234 -17.33 -13.93 -14.92
CA GLU A 234 -16.83 -13.98 -13.55
C GLU A 234 -17.07 -12.67 -12.81
N ILE A 235 -16.78 -11.53 -13.46
CA ILE A 235 -17.04 -10.18 -12.93
C ILE A 235 -18.54 -10.04 -12.61
N LYS A 236 -19.42 -10.38 -13.57
CA LYS A 236 -20.88 -10.28 -13.41
C LYS A 236 -21.37 -11.15 -12.25
N ASN A 237 -20.91 -12.40 -12.16
CA ASN A 237 -21.29 -13.34 -11.10
C ASN A 237 -20.87 -12.83 -9.70
N ILE A 238 -19.63 -12.30 -9.59
CA ILE A 238 -19.15 -11.74 -8.31
C ILE A 238 -19.99 -10.55 -7.89
N VAL A 239 -20.18 -9.58 -8.76
CA VAL A 239 -20.89 -8.33 -8.45
C VAL A 239 -22.35 -8.59 -8.07
N THR A 240 -23.05 -9.45 -8.83
CA THR A 240 -24.45 -9.83 -8.58
C THR A 240 -24.62 -10.55 -7.21
N LYS A 241 -23.64 -11.35 -6.78
CA LYS A 241 -23.65 -11.99 -5.45
C LYS A 241 -23.84 -10.98 -4.32
N TYR A 242 -23.32 -9.78 -4.49
CA TYR A 242 -23.42 -8.67 -3.51
C TYR A 242 -24.62 -7.76 -3.75
N LYS A 243 -25.59 -8.18 -4.58
CA LYS A 243 -26.82 -7.45 -4.91
C LYS A 243 -26.59 -6.11 -5.62
N VAL A 244 -25.46 -5.96 -6.30
CA VAL A 244 -25.17 -4.86 -7.20
C VAL A 244 -25.54 -5.30 -8.62
N ASP A 245 -26.27 -4.46 -9.34
CA ASP A 245 -26.71 -4.75 -10.70
C ASP A 245 -25.62 -4.33 -11.70
N PRO A 246 -24.96 -5.28 -12.38
CA PRO A 246 -23.87 -4.95 -13.32
C PRO A 246 -24.35 -4.32 -14.63
N ASP A 247 -25.65 -4.30 -14.90
CA ASP A 247 -26.24 -3.71 -16.10
C ASP A 247 -26.66 -2.24 -15.86
N ARG A 248 -26.48 -1.71 -14.64
CA ARG A 248 -26.71 -0.30 -14.24
C ARG A 248 -25.37 0.40 -13.99
N PRO A 249 -25.30 1.74 -14.14
CA PRO A 249 -24.08 2.49 -13.85
C PRO A 249 -23.60 2.31 -12.42
N ILE A 250 -22.30 2.03 -12.24
CA ILE A 250 -21.65 1.78 -10.95
C ILE A 250 -20.55 2.79 -10.71
N ILE A 251 -20.62 3.46 -9.56
CA ILE A 251 -19.55 4.29 -9.01
C ILE A 251 -18.95 3.54 -7.81
N THR A 252 -17.64 3.37 -7.76
CA THR A 252 -17.00 2.65 -6.64
C THR A 252 -15.89 3.46 -6.00
N GLN A 253 -15.85 3.46 -4.66
CA GLN A 253 -14.67 3.83 -3.88
C GLN A 253 -14.19 2.63 -3.08
N VAL A 254 -12.91 2.30 -3.19
CA VAL A 254 -12.24 1.28 -2.37
C VAL A 254 -11.29 1.98 -1.40
N SER A 255 -11.57 1.89 -0.10
CA SER A 255 -10.77 2.58 0.91
C SER A 255 -11.04 1.98 2.29
N ARG A 256 -10.28 2.41 3.32
CA ARG A 256 -10.71 2.18 4.70
C ARG A 256 -11.88 3.12 5.05
N PHE A 257 -12.71 2.73 6.00
CA PHE A 257 -13.62 3.67 6.65
C PHE A 257 -12.83 4.49 7.67
N ASP A 258 -12.35 5.65 7.24
CA ASP A 258 -11.67 6.62 8.09
C ASP A 258 -11.96 8.06 7.60
N PRO A 259 -11.73 9.08 8.45
CA PRO A 259 -12.04 10.48 8.08
C PRO A 259 -11.29 10.96 6.84
N TRP A 260 -10.08 10.44 6.62
CA TRP A 260 -9.24 10.86 5.50
C TRP A 260 -9.76 10.42 4.14
N LYS A 261 -10.62 9.38 4.10
CA LYS A 261 -11.22 8.84 2.87
C LYS A 261 -12.58 9.45 2.53
N ASP A 262 -13.13 10.27 3.44
CA ASP A 262 -14.34 11.06 3.27
C ASP A 262 -15.55 10.27 2.71
N PRO A 263 -15.92 9.11 3.30
CA PRO A 263 -17.02 8.29 2.77
C PRO A 263 -18.36 9.02 2.82
N LEU A 264 -18.57 9.93 3.76
CA LEU A 264 -19.79 10.74 3.85
C LEU A 264 -19.88 11.73 2.70
N GLY A 265 -18.79 12.45 2.39
CA GLY A 265 -18.73 13.34 1.24
C GLY A 265 -18.91 12.61 -0.10
N VAL A 266 -18.47 11.34 -0.19
CA VAL A 266 -18.74 10.51 -1.37
C VAL A 266 -20.23 10.18 -1.51
N ILE A 267 -20.93 9.91 -0.40
CA ILE A 267 -22.40 9.72 -0.44
C ILE A 267 -23.11 11.01 -0.86
N ASP A 268 -22.67 12.17 -0.36
CA ASP A 268 -23.26 13.45 -0.75
C ASP A 268 -23.03 13.75 -2.24
N MET A 269 -21.83 13.49 -2.74
CA MET A 269 -21.49 13.56 -4.17
C MET A 269 -22.40 12.62 -4.98
N TYR A 270 -22.55 11.35 -4.57
CA TYR A 270 -23.41 10.38 -5.23
C TYR A 270 -24.87 10.85 -5.30
N ARG A 271 -25.42 11.45 -4.23
CA ARG A 271 -26.78 12.02 -4.24
C ARG A 271 -26.94 13.14 -5.26
N MET A 272 -25.89 13.92 -5.50
CA MET A 272 -25.89 14.93 -6.59
C MET A 272 -25.91 14.23 -7.96
N VAL A 273 -25.09 13.20 -8.16
CA VAL A 273 -25.05 12.41 -9.39
C VAL A 273 -26.41 11.74 -9.66
N LYS A 274 -27.04 11.15 -8.65
CA LYS A 274 -28.33 10.46 -8.76
C LYS A 274 -29.49 11.36 -9.22
N ARG A 275 -29.39 12.67 -9.01
CA ARG A 275 -30.38 13.63 -9.55
C ARG A 275 -30.37 13.66 -11.07
N GLU A 276 -29.21 13.45 -11.68
CA GLU A 276 -28.98 13.51 -13.13
C GLU A 276 -28.93 12.13 -13.80
N VAL A 277 -28.46 11.10 -13.07
CA VAL A 277 -28.36 9.71 -13.53
C VAL A 277 -29.11 8.84 -12.52
N LYS A 278 -30.41 8.61 -12.80
CA LYS A 278 -31.35 8.02 -11.83
C LYS A 278 -31.00 6.60 -11.40
N ASP A 279 -30.45 5.81 -12.32
CA ASP A 279 -30.17 4.37 -12.09
C ASP A 279 -28.77 4.11 -11.56
N VAL A 280 -27.99 5.13 -11.20
CA VAL A 280 -26.63 4.97 -10.69
C VAL A 280 -26.62 4.29 -9.33
N GLN A 281 -25.65 3.41 -9.12
CA GLN A 281 -25.35 2.74 -7.86
C GLN A 281 -24.01 3.21 -7.30
N LEU A 282 -23.91 3.29 -5.96
CA LEU A 282 -22.67 3.59 -5.25
C LEU A 282 -22.21 2.34 -4.48
N VAL A 283 -20.96 1.94 -4.70
CA VAL A 283 -20.33 0.84 -3.95
C VAL A 283 -19.15 1.39 -3.14
N LEU A 284 -19.24 1.30 -1.82
CA LEU A 284 -18.15 1.64 -0.90
C LEU A 284 -17.58 0.34 -0.33
N ILE A 285 -16.32 0.07 -0.63
CA ILE A 285 -15.63 -1.16 -0.21
C ILE A 285 -14.50 -0.82 0.76
N ALA A 286 -14.52 -1.47 1.94
CA ALA A 286 -13.46 -1.28 2.93
C ALA A 286 -12.97 -2.59 3.53
N SER A 287 -11.72 -2.60 4.01
CA SER A 287 -11.23 -3.65 4.90
C SER A 287 -11.40 -3.18 6.34
N MET A 288 -12.16 -3.95 7.13
CA MET A 288 -12.37 -3.71 8.56
C MET A 288 -11.39 -4.56 9.36
N ALA A 289 -10.77 -3.97 10.37
CA ALA A 289 -9.96 -4.68 11.34
C ALA A 289 -10.66 -4.69 12.71
N ASN A 290 -10.60 -5.81 13.42
CA ASN A 290 -11.28 -5.95 14.72
C ASN A 290 -10.70 -5.02 15.79
N ASP A 291 -9.45 -4.62 15.62
CA ASP A 291 -8.66 -3.77 16.52
C ASP A 291 -8.58 -2.29 16.04
N ASP A 292 -9.44 -1.89 15.09
CA ASP A 292 -9.54 -0.50 14.62
C ASP A 292 -10.88 0.16 15.02
N PRO A 293 -11.00 0.71 16.26
CA PRO A 293 -12.22 1.35 16.73
C PRO A 293 -12.67 2.54 15.86
N GLU A 294 -11.72 3.28 15.30
CA GLU A 294 -12.00 4.41 14.40
C GLU A 294 -12.68 3.96 13.11
N GLY A 295 -12.23 2.83 12.55
CA GLY A 295 -12.85 2.23 11.37
C GLY A 295 -14.30 1.81 11.61
N TRP A 296 -14.59 1.25 12.79
CA TRP A 296 -15.96 0.89 13.17
C TRP A 296 -16.87 2.10 13.37
N GLU A 297 -16.36 3.15 14.02
CA GLU A 297 -17.10 4.40 14.22
C GLU A 297 -17.45 5.04 12.86
N TYR A 298 -16.49 5.09 11.94
CA TYR A 298 -16.73 5.64 10.59
C TYR A 298 -17.62 4.77 9.73
N TYR A 299 -17.55 3.43 9.87
CA TYR A 299 -18.49 2.53 9.22
C TYR A 299 -19.93 2.83 9.67
N GLU A 300 -20.14 2.95 10.99
CA GLU A 300 -21.47 3.27 11.56
C GLU A 300 -21.96 4.64 11.07
N LYS A 301 -21.13 5.68 11.11
CA LYS A 301 -21.47 7.01 10.58
C LYS A 301 -21.85 6.94 9.11
N THR A 302 -21.09 6.17 8.30
CA THR A 302 -21.34 6.00 6.86
C THR A 302 -22.65 5.29 6.62
N ALA A 303 -22.95 4.21 7.37
CA ALA A 303 -24.21 3.47 7.27
C ALA A 303 -25.42 4.36 7.64
N ARG A 304 -25.32 5.12 8.72
CA ARG A 304 -26.37 6.09 9.09
C ARG A 304 -26.55 7.18 8.03
N HIS A 305 -25.46 7.66 7.43
CA HIS A 305 -25.51 8.67 6.39
C HIS A 305 -26.09 8.14 5.07
N ALA A 306 -25.82 6.87 4.73
CA ALA A 306 -26.44 6.19 3.58
C ALA A 306 -27.97 6.10 3.74
N GLY A 307 -28.44 5.85 4.96
CA GLY A 307 -29.88 5.73 5.26
C GLY A 307 -30.50 4.51 4.58
N GLU A 308 -31.72 4.66 4.05
CA GLU A 308 -32.47 3.62 3.35
C GLU A 308 -32.31 3.69 1.82
N ASP A 309 -31.22 4.25 1.31
CA ASP A 309 -30.93 4.24 -0.13
C ASP A 309 -30.36 2.87 -0.52
N TYR A 310 -31.20 2.01 -1.13
CA TYR A 310 -30.84 0.64 -1.54
C TYR A 310 -29.84 0.58 -2.69
N ASP A 311 -29.54 1.69 -3.33
CA ASP A 311 -28.50 1.79 -4.37
C ASP A 311 -27.12 2.19 -3.78
N ILE A 312 -27.02 2.34 -2.45
CA ILE A 312 -25.74 2.49 -1.73
C ILE A 312 -25.35 1.16 -1.09
N HIS A 313 -24.27 0.57 -1.56
CA HIS A 313 -23.76 -0.72 -1.08
C HIS A 313 -22.52 -0.52 -0.22
N LEU A 314 -22.61 -0.86 1.07
CA LEU A 314 -21.48 -0.85 2.00
C LEU A 314 -20.94 -2.27 2.14
N LEU A 315 -19.77 -2.51 1.57
CA LEU A 315 -19.16 -3.84 1.49
C LEU A 315 -17.83 -3.88 2.25
N SER A 316 -17.53 -5.04 2.84
CA SER A 316 -16.28 -5.21 3.57
C SER A 316 -15.83 -6.68 3.59
N ASN A 317 -14.65 -6.93 4.14
CA ASN A 317 -14.17 -8.29 4.42
C ASN A 317 -15.12 -9.07 5.33
N LEU A 318 -15.95 -8.41 6.16
CA LEU A 318 -16.97 -9.05 6.97
C LEU A 318 -18.10 -9.66 6.13
N ASN A 319 -18.34 -9.10 4.94
CA ASN A 319 -19.25 -9.65 3.94
C ASN A 319 -18.55 -10.64 2.99
N GLY A 320 -17.28 -10.98 3.24
CA GLY A 320 -16.48 -11.86 2.39
C GLY A 320 -15.86 -11.19 1.18
N VAL A 321 -15.75 -9.85 1.16
CA VAL A 321 -15.06 -9.13 0.09
C VAL A 321 -13.55 -9.19 0.32
N GLY A 322 -12.86 -9.84 -0.59
CA GLY A 322 -11.39 -9.93 -0.63
C GLY A 322 -10.81 -9.26 -1.88
N ASN A 323 -9.57 -9.62 -2.19
CA ASN A 323 -8.84 -9.03 -3.32
C ASN A 323 -9.50 -9.32 -4.69
N LEU A 324 -10.07 -10.51 -4.85
CA LEU A 324 -10.74 -10.91 -6.09
C LEU A 324 -12.03 -10.10 -6.30
N GLU A 325 -12.81 -9.93 -5.25
CA GLU A 325 -14.04 -9.14 -5.27
C GLU A 325 -13.73 -7.67 -5.55
N VAL A 326 -12.71 -7.08 -4.89
CA VAL A 326 -12.25 -5.72 -5.19
C VAL A 326 -11.88 -5.58 -6.67
N ASN A 327 -11.16 -6.56 -7.23
CA ASN A 327 -10.82 -6.60 -8.65
C ASN A 327 -12.09 -6.58 -9.53
N ALA A 328 -13.05 -7.44 -9.23
CA ALA A 328 -14.30 -7.53 -9.99
C ALA A 328 -15.12 -6.23 -9.91
N PHE A 329 -15.26 -5.64 -8.73
CA PHE A 329 -15.96 -4.36 -8.56
C PHE A 329 -15.28 -3.22 -9.30
N GLN A 330 -13.96 -3.09 -9.21
CA GLN A 330 -13.25 -2.06 -9.98
C GLN A 330 -13.42 -2.27 -11.50
N ARG A 331 -13.49 -3.52 -11.99
CA ARG A 331 -13.71 -3.83 -13.40
C ARG A 331 -15.16 -3.61 -13.84
N ALA A 332 -16.14 -3.84 -12.96
CA ALA A 332 -17.54 -3.59 -13.24
C ALA A 332 -17.89 -2.10 -13.24
N SER A 333 -17.16 -1.29 -12.48
CA SER A 333 -17.47 0.14 -12.31
C SER A 333 -17.28 0.95 -13.59
N ASP A 334 -18.14 1.94 -13.78
CA ASP A 334 -18.00 2.95 -14.84
C ASP A 334 -17.02 4.05 -14.44
N VAL A 335 -17.04 4.43 -13.15
CA VAL A 335 -16.15 5.46 -12.60
C VAL A 335 -15.65 5.00 -11.23
N ILE A 336 -14.33 5.12 -11.02
CA ILE A 336 -13.72 4.92 -9.70
C ILE A 336 -13.47 6.28 -9.05
N ILE A 337 -13.84 6.39 -7.79
CA ILE A 337 -13.68 7.60 -7.00
C ILE A 337 -12.63 7.40 -5.92
N GLN A 338 -11.81 8.42 -5.71
CA GLN A 338 -10.94 8.52 -4.53
C GLN A 338 -10.96 9.95 -3.99
N LYS A 339 -12.03 10.26 -3.23
CA LYS A 339 -12.28 11.58 -2.66
C LYS A 339 -11.60 11.73 -1.29
N SER A 340 -10.29 11.43 -1.22
CA SER A 340 -9.53 11.55 0.01
C SER A 340 -9.31 13.02 0.40
N LEU A 341 -9.38 13.32 1.70
CA LEU A 341 -8.92 14.59 2.26
C LEU A 341 -7.40 14.60 2.40
N ARG A 342 -6.80 13.43 2.61
CA ARG A 342 -5.35 13.19 2.64
C ARG A 342 -5.03 11.80 2.08
N GLU A 343 -3.92 11.70 1.34
CA GLU A 343 -3.48 10.45 0.74
C GLU A 343 -1.96 10.40 0.59
N GLY A 344 -1.31 9.37 1.12
CA GLY A 344 0.13 9.17 0.92
C GLY A 344 0.47 8.84 -0.53
N PHE A 345 -0.26 7.90 -1.12
CA PHE A 345 -0.17 7.57 -2.54
C PHE A 345 -1.54 7.15 -3.11
N GLY A 346 -2.20 6.14 -2.51
CA GLY A 346 -3.50 5.65 -2.97
C GLY A 346 -3.39 4.60 -4.07
N LEU A 347 -2.85 3.41 -3.76
CA LEU A 347 -2.69 2.31 -4.73
C LEU A 347 -3.98 1.97 -5.49
N VAL A 348 -5.14 2.19 -4.88
CA VAL A 348 -6.47 1.97 -5.48
C VAL A 348 -6.64 2.74 -6.80
N ILE A 349 -6.07 3.94 -6.91
CA ILE A 349 -6.09 4.74 -8.14
C ILE A 349 -5.29 4.03 -9.24
N THR A 350 -4.06 3.62 -8.91
CA THR A 350 -3.21 2.85 -9.83
C THR A 350 -3.90 1.54 -10.26
N GLU A 351 -4.56 0.84 -9.33
CA GLU A 351 -5.33 -0.38 -9.60
C GLU A 351 -6.49 -0.14 -10.56
N ALA A 352 -7.24 0.95 -10.35
CA ALA A 352 -8.37 1.34 -11.22
C ALA A 352 -7.89 1.70 -12.63
N LEU A 353 -6.87 2.53 -12.73
CA LEU A 353 -6.27 2.92 -14.01
C LEU A 353 -5.69 1.71 -14.75
N TRP A 354 -5.04 0.76 -14.05
CA TRP A 354 -4.56 -0.50 -14.63
C TRP A 354 -5.68 -1.31 -15.30
N LYS A 355 -6.89 -1.27 -14.72
CA LYS A 355 -8.08 -1.93 -15.25
C LYS A 355 -8.77 -1.14 -16.39
N GLY A 356 -8.18 -0.02 -16.80
CA GLY A 356 -8.72 0.83 -17.84
C GLY A 356 -9.97 1.61 -17.40
N LYS A 357 -10.12 1.87 -16.09
CA LYS A 357 -11.25 2.63 -15.57
C LYS A 357 -10.89 4.10 -15.38
N PRO A 358 -11.76 5.03 -15.77
CA PRO A 358 -11.55 6.43 -15.49
C PRO A 358 -11.66 6.70 -13.99
N VAL A 359 -10.82 7.61 -13.48
CA VAL A 359 -10.76 7.95 -12.06
C VAL A 359 -11.12 9.41 -11.86
N VAL A 360 -11.96 9.69 -10.87
CA VAL A 360 -12.20 11.04 -10.34
C VAL A 360 -11.64 11.08 -8.91
N ALA A 361 -10.61 11.86 -8.68
CA ALA A 361 -9.88 11.82 -7.43
C ALA A 361 -9.56 13.23 -6.89
N ALA A 362 -9.43 13.35 -5.57
CA ALA A 362 -9.03 14.60 -4.94
C ALA A 362 -7.59 15.00 -5.33
N ASN A 363 -7.35 16.29 -5.47
CA ASN A 363 -6.03 16.84 -5.79
C ASN A 363 -5.18 16.99 -4.52
N VAL A 364 -4.83 15.85 -3.87
CA VAL A 364 -4.10 15.84 -2.60
C VAL A 364 -3.01 14.78 -2.57
N GLY A 365 -1.92 15.04 -1.83
CA GLY A 365 -0.83 14.10 -1.56
C GLY A 365 -0.23 13.48 -2.82
N GLY A 366 -0.14 12.15 -2.85
CA GLY A 366 0.42 11.38 -3.98
C GLY A 366 -0.55 11.11 -5.13
N ILE A 367 -1.80 11.57 -5.06
CA ILE A 367 -2.80 11.35 -6.11
C ILE A 367 -2.41 12.03 -7.44
N PRO A 368 -1.96 13.30 -7.47
CA PRO A 368 -1.58 13.97 -8.72
C PRO A 368 -0.43 13.30 -9.47
N LEU A 369 0.38 12.47 -8.79
CA LEU A 369 1.41 11.69 -9.48
C LEU A 369 0.83 10.59 -10.37
N GLN A 370 -0.35 10.06 -10.01
CA GLN A 370 -1.00 8.94 -10.66
C GLN A 370 -2.02 9.37 -11.72
N VAL A 371 -2.60 10.55 -11.55
CA VAL A 371 -3.66 11.06 -12.42
C VAL A 371 -3.14 12.25 -13.22
N ASP A 372 -2.93 12.05 -14.52
CA ASP A 372 -2.72 13.14 -15.47
C ASP A 372 -4.10 13.77 -15.77
N ASN A 373 -4.34 14.94 -15.17
CA ASN A 373 -5.65 15.59 -15.17
C ASN A 373 -6.20 15.80 -16.58
N ARG A 374 -7.44 15.39 -16.81
CA ARG A 374 -8.15 15.40 -18.10
C ARG A 374 -7.64 14.41 -19.14
N ARG A 375 -6.54 13.68 -18.89
CA ARG A 375 -6.01 12.67 -19.80
C ARG A 375 -6.23 11.25 -19.31
N THR A 376 -5.94 10.97 -18.02
CA THR A 376 -6.09 9.65 -17.42
C THR A 376 -7.16 9.60 -16.35
N GLY A 377 -7.68 10.75 -15.93
CA GLY A 377 -8.70 10.93 -14.92
C GLY A 377 -8.94 12.42 -14.68
N PHE A 378 -9.76 12.72 -13.67
CA PHE A 378 -9.99 14.09 -13.21
C PHE A 378 -9.46 14.28 -11.79
N LEU A 379 -8.72 15.38 -11.58
CA LEU A 379 -8.37 15.88 -10.25
C LEU A 379 -9.39 16.97 -9.87
N VAL A 380 -9.96 16.83 -8.66
CA VAL A 380 -11.05 17.69 -8.19
C VAL A 380 -10.74 18.30 -6.84
N GLY A 381 -11.24 19.51 -6.59
CA GLY A 381 -11.07 20.25 -5.35
C GLY A 381 -12.17 20.00 -4.32
N ASP A 382 -13.39 19.81 -4.76
CA ASP A 382 -14.57 19.71 -3.88
C ASP A 382 -15.59 18.66 -4.35
N ILE A 383 -16.66 18.50 -3.58
CA ILE A 383 -17.73 17.53 -3.83
C ILE A 383 -18.52 17.87 -5.10
N SER A 384 -18.78 19.15 -5.35
CA SER A 384 -19.58 19.61 -6.50
C SER A 384 -18.83 19.35 -7.81
N GLU A 385 -17.55 19.72 -7.86
CA GLU A 385 -16.70 19.40 -9.02
C GLU A 385 -16.58 17.88 -9.22
N CYS A 386 -16.47 17.10 -8.14
CA CYS A 386 -16.45 15.65 -8.21
C CYS A 386 -17.72 15.11 -8.86
N ALA A 387 -18.91 15.57 -8.45
CA ALA A 387 -20.18 15.17 -9.03
C ALA A 387 -20.29 15.53 -10.51
N GLU A 388 -19.88 16.73 -10.89
CA GLU A 388 -19.88 17.19 -12.30
C GLU A 388 -19.02 16.28 -13.18
N ARG A 389 -17.80 15.94 -12.73
CA ARG A 389 -16.88 15.07 -13.49
C ARG A 389 -17.40 13.63 -13.59
N VAL A 390 -18.02 13.12 -12.53
CA VAL A 390 -18.65 11.79 -12.55
C VAL A 390 -19.84 11.78 -13.53
N ILE A 391 -20.73 12.76 -13.46
CA ILE A 391 -21.87 12.90 -14.40
C ILE A 391 -21.36 12.96 -15.85
N HIS A 392 -20.31 13.74 -16.09
CA HIS A 392 -19.72 13.85 -17.44
C HIS A 392 -19.24 12.48 -17.95
N LEU A 393 -18.51 11.70 -17.13
CA LEU A 393 -18.01 10.38 -17.52
C LEU A 393 -19.14 9.35 -17.70
N LEU A 394 -20.20 9.41 -16.89
CA LEU A 394 -21.36 8.51 -17.02
C LEU A 394 -22.21 8.81 -18.27
N LYS A 395 -22.25 10.08 -18.72
CA LYS A 395 -22.98 10.50 -19.91
C LYS A 395 -22.17 10.38 -21.21
N ASP A 396 -20.84 10.28 -21.14
CA ASP A 396 -19.94 10.18 -22.29
C ASP A 396 -19.00 8.97 -22.17
N SER A 397 -19.48 7.85 -22.65
CA SER A 397 -18.75 6.58 -22.60
C SER A 397 -17.48 6.58 -23.47
N GLU A 398 -17.43 7.41 -24.54
CA GLU A 398 -16.25 7.49 -25.41
C GLU A 398 -15.09 8.18 -24.68
N ILE A 399 -15.37 9.31 -24.02
CA ILE A 399 -14.38 10.00 -23.18
C ILE A 399 -13.93 9.09 -22.02
N ALA A 400 -14.86 8.43 -21.33
CA ALA A 400 -14.57 7.52 -20.25
C ALA A 400 -13.63 6.39 -20.71
N HIS A 401 -13.90 5.75 -21.85
CA HIS A 401 -13.09 4.69 -22.42
C HIS A 401 -11.69 5.18 -22.82
N LYS A 402 -11.59 6.31 -23.52
CA LYS A 402 -10.32 6.92 -23.93
C LYS A 402 -9.45 7.27 -22.72
N MET A 403 -10.06 7.82 -21.68
CA MET A 403 -9.40 8.18 -20.43
C MET A 403 -8.89 6.95 -19.70
N GLY A 404 -9.71 5.90 -19.58
CA GLY A 404 -9.32 4.62 -18.97
C GLY A 404 -8.18 3.93 -19.72
N THR A 405 -8.22 3.90 -21.06
CA THR A 405 -7.15 3.34 -21.91
C THR A 405 -5.84 4.10 -21.71
N SER A 406 -5.88 5.43 -21.70
CA SER A 406 -4.71 6.29 -21.42
C SER A 406 -4.16 6.03 -20.00
N GLY A 407 -5.05 5.82 -19.04
CA GLY A 407 -4.70 5.50 -17.65
C GLY A 407 -3.97 4.16 -17.53
N LYS A 408 -4.47 3.12 -18.20
CA LYS A 408 -3.82 1.80 -18.21
C LYS A 408 -2.39 1.86 -18.76
N GLU A 409 -2.19 2.57 -19.86
CA GLU A 409 -0.87 2.74 -20.46
C GLU A 409 0.07 3.56 -19.57
N TYR A 410 -0.46 4.58 -18.88
CA TYR A 410 0.31 5.39 -17.94
C TYR A 410 0.80 4.54 -16.74
N VAL A 411 -0.09 3.69 -16.18
CA VAL A 411 0.28 2.76 -15.11
C VAL A 411 1.29 1.73 -15.58
N ARG A 412 1.10 1.16 -16.78
CA ARG A 412 2.04 0.18 -17.36
C ARG A 412 3.47 0.71 -17.38
N LYS A 413 3.65 1.98 -17.72
CA LYS A 413 4.98 2.62 -17.80
C LYS A 413 5.56 3.01 -16.45
N ASN A 414 4.71 3.41 -15.48
CA ASN A 414 5.19 4.16 -14.33
C ASN A 414 4.98 3.45 -12.97
N PHE A 415 4.01 2.51 -12.85
CA PHE A 415 3.58 2.06 -11.53
C PHE A 415 3.45 0.54 -11.39
N LEU A 416 4.13 -0.24 -12.23
CA LEU A 416 4.18 -1.69 -12.06
C LEU A 416 5.32 -2.12 -11.14
N ILE A 417 5.13 -3.26 -10.48
CA ILE A 417 6.10 -3.85 -9.55
C ILE A 417 7.48 -4.09 -10.20
N THR A 418 7.52 -4.33 -11.51
CA THR A 418 8.75 -4.48 -12.28
C THR A 418 9.57 -3.19 -12.37
N ARG A 419 8.90 -2.03 -12.52
CA ARG A 419 9.54 -0.71 -12.44
C ARG A 419 10.05 -0.48 -11.01
N LEU A 420 9.28 -0.81 -9.98
CA LEU A 420 9.71 -0.68 -8.60
C LEU A 420 10.95 -1.54 -8.30
N LEU A 421 10.98 -2.79 -8.79
CA LEU A 421 12.17 -3.64 -8.71
C LEU A 421 13.39 -2.94 -9.34
N LYS A 422 13.24 -2.41 -10.56
CA LYS A 422 14.30 -1.69 -11.26
C LYS A 422 14.83 -0.50 -10.47
N ASP A 423 13.95 0.27 -9.82
CA ASP A 423 14.33 1.41 -9.00
C ASP A 423 15.13 0.98 -7.76
N TYR A 424 14.72 -0.11 -7.08
CA TYR A 424 15.49 -0.66 -5.97
C TYR A 424 16.86 -1.17 -6.41
N LEU A 425 16.95 -1.87 -7.55
CA LEU A 425 18.24 -2.32 -8.10
C LEU A 425 19.18 -1.14 -8.40
N ASN A 426 18.65 -0.07 -8.99
CA ASN A 426 19.42 1.16 -9.24
C ASN A 426 19.90 1.80 -7.93
N LEU A 427 19.03 1.89 -6.92
CA LEU A 427 19.40 2.44 -5.62
C LEU A 427 20.50 1.59 -4.97
N PHE A 428 20.35 0.28 -4.92
CA PHE A 428 21.34 -0.63 -4.33
C PHE A 428 22.69 -0.53 -5.05
N ASN A 429 22.70 -0.42 -6.36
CA ASN A 429 23.93 -0.23 -7.15
C ASN A 429 24.61 1.13 -6.92
N SER A 430 23.87 2.13 -6.42
CA SER A 430 24.40 3.47 -6.15
C SER A 430 24.95 3.66 -4.73
N LEU A 431 24.67 2.73 -3.82
CA LEU A 431 25.09 2.76 -2.40
C LEU A 431 26.31 1.90 -2.10
#